data_23b4abfb24732c47ef9e33eafc1f8c47
#
_entry.id   23b4abfb24732c47ef9e33eafc1f8c47
#
_cell.length_a   1.000
_cell.length_b   1.000
_cell.length_c   1.000
_cell.angle_alpha   90.00
_cell.angle_beta   90.00
_cell.angle_gamma   90.00
#
_symmetry.space_group_name_H-M   'P 1'
#
loop_
_entity.id
_entity.type
_entity.pdbx_description
1 polymer ?
#
loop_
_entity_poly.entity_id
_entity_poly.type
_entity_poly.pdbx_seq_one_letter_code
_entity_poly.pdbx_strand_id
1 'polypeptide(L)'
;MASASHTIETKKTGMQGLATLGVGLFFAIAGYAALFVAPTEATMGLIQRIFYFHVPFGWSAFVAFFISFISSVAYLRSRAPKWDWLAVASAEVGVPFVTVMLVTGPIWAHPVWGIWWTWDARLTSTFVLWVLYVCYLLLRTLIDEPERRAVVSAVFNIFAAFDIPLVYFSIWFFRTQHPQPVIGAGGSLDPRMLDVLLLCWGATLALLALLLRQRYRVEALRWEVERLRLESESQVAEPHGFPALNRPIDPKGRPA
;
A
#
# COMPACT_ATOMS: atom_id res chain seq x y z
N MET A 1 0.90 -35.23 15.27
CA MET A 1 1.25 -33.82 14.99
C MET A 1 0.82 -33.35 13.60
N ALA A 2 0.98 -34.13 12.52
CA ALA A 2 0.59 -33.75 11.14
C ALA A 2 -0.91 -33.43 10.94
N SER A 3 -1.84 -34.13 11.61
CA SER A 3 -3.29 -33.91 11.47
C SER A 3 -3.74 -32.55 12.07
N ALA A 4 -3.15 -32.11 13.17
CA ALA A 4 -3.50 -30.84 13.80
C ALA A 4 -2.99 -29.62 12.97
N SER A 5 -1.81 -29.72 12.36
CA SER A 5 -1.27 -28.69 11.47
C SER A 5 -2.13 -28.53 10.20
N HIS A 6 -2.55 -29.62 9.59
CA HIS A 6 -3.42 -29.61 8.41
C HIS A 6 -4.79 -28.98 8.70
N THR A 7 -5.37 -29.26 9.88
CA THR A 7 -6.66 -28.67 10.29
C THR A 7 -6.57 -27.16 10.56
N ILE A 8 -5.44 -26.68 11.12
CA ILE A 8 -5.21 -25.26 11.36
C ILE A 8 -5.01 -24.50 10.04
N GLU A 9 -4.33 -25.11 9.07
CA GLU A 9 -4.04 -24.51 7.77
C GLU A 9 -5.32 -24.38 6.92
N THR A 10 -6.16 -25.44 6.86
CA THR A 10 -7.46 -25.40 6.17
C THR A 10 -8.42 -24.38 6.79
N LYS A 11 -8.44 -24.23 8.11
CA LYS A 11 -9.27 -23.25 8.81
C LYS A 11 -8.82 -21.81 8.54
N LYS A 12 -7.51 -21.54 8.44
CA LYS A 12 -6.95 -20.24 8.05
C LYS A 12 -7.31 -19.87 6.60
N THR A 13 -7.24 -20.83 5.69
CA THR A 13 -7.58 -20.63 4.26
C THR A 13 -9.07 -20.35 4.08
N GLY A 14 -9.94 -21.09 4.79
CA GLY A 14 -11.39 -20.84 4.78
C GLY A 14 -11.78 -19.46 5.31
N MET A 15 -11.16 -19.02 6.40
CA MET A 15 -11.42 -17.68 6.98
C MET A 15 -10.93 -16.54 6.06
N GLN A 16 -9.85 -16.74 5.32
CA GLN A 16 -9.38 -15.77 4.33
C GLN A 16 -10.33 -15.66 3.14
N GLY A 17 -10.82 -16.80 2.62
CA GLY A 17 -11.82 -16.83 1.56
C GLY A 17 -13.10 -16.10 1.96
N LEU A 18 -13.58 -16.33 3.18
CA LEU A 18 -14.76 -15.67 3.70
C LEU A 18 -14.57 -14.14 3.84
N ALA A 19 -13.41 -13.69 4.32
CA ALA A 19 -13.08 -12.27 4.40
C ALA A 19 -13.03 -11.61 3.01
N THR A 20 -12.44 -12.28 2.03
CA THR A 20 -12.39 -11.79 0.63
C THR A 20 -13.78 -11.67 0.03
N LEU A 21 -14.63 -12.69 0.21
CA LEU A 21 -16.02 -12.66 -0.24
C LEU A 21 -16.83 -11.56 0.46
N GLY A 22 -16.65 -11.36 1.77
CA GLY A 22 -17.31 -10.30 2.53
C GLY A 22 -16.94 -8.91 2.04
N VAL A 23 -15.64 -8.64 1.80
CA VAL A 23 -15.17 -7.37 1.24
C VAL A 23 -15.68 -7.18 -0.19
N GLY A 24 -15.66 -8.23 -1.03
CA GLY A 24 -16.20 -8.18 -2.39
C GLY A 24 -17.69 -7.84 -2.41
N LEU A 25 -18.48 -8.49 -1.54
CA LEU A 25 -19.90 -8.20 -1.41
C LEU A 25 -20.15 -6.76 -0.91
N PHE A 26 -19.38 -6.30 0.08
CA PHE A 26 -19.49 -4.92 0.57
C PHE A 26 -19.18 -3.91 -0.53
N PHE A 27 -18.15 -4.16 -1.33
CA PHE A 27 -17.80 -3.30 -2.46
C PHE A 27 -18.88 -3.31 -3.56
N ALA A 28 -19.51 -4.45 -3.82
CA ALA A 28 -20.63 -4.56 -4.76
C ALA A 28 -21.86 -3.79 -4.27
N ILE A 29 -22.20 -3.87 -2.97
CA ILE A 29 -23.30 -3.11 -2.35
C ILE A 29 -23.02 -1.60 -2.45
N ALA A 30 -21.81 -1.16 -2.13
CA ALA A 30 -21.42 0.25 -2.23
C ALA A 30 -21.47 0.75 -3.68
N GLY A 31 -21.00 -0.06 -4.64
CA GLY A 31 -21.09 0.23 -6.06
C GLY A 31 -22.54 0.33 -6.56
N TYR A 32 -23.41 -0.59 -6.12
CA TYR A 32 -24.85 -0.52 -6.41
C TYR A 32 -25.46 0.77 -5.85
N ALA A 33 -25.16 1.11 -4.59
CA ALA A 33 -25.66 2.35 -3.98
C ALA A 33 -25.19 3.60 -4.74
N ALA A 34 -23.91 3.65 -5.16
CA ALA A 34 -23.35 4.74 -5.94
C ALA A 34 -24.02 4.91 -7.31
N LEU A 35 -24.33 3.79 -7.98
CA LEU A 35 -24.83 3.82 -9.37
C LEU A 35 -26.37 3.94 -9.46
N PHE A 36 -27.12 3.45 -8.46
CA PHE A 36 -28.56 3.32 -8.56
C PHE A 36 -29.35 3.97 -7.42
N VAL A 37 -28.77 4.14 -6.22
CA VAL A 37 -29.46 4.69 -5.04
C VAL A 37 -29.13 6.16 -4.82
N ALA A 38 -27.88 6.59 -5.07
CA ALA A 38 -27.46 7.97 -4.90
C ALA A 38 -28.35 8.93 -5.69
N PRO A 39 -28.79 10.05 -5.10
CA PRO A 39 -29.51 11.09 -5.82
C PRO A 39 -28.71 11.59 -7.02
N THR A 40 -29.40 11.94 -8.10
CA THR A 40 -28.76 12.57 -9.25
C THR A 40 -28.44 14.02 -8.91
N GLU A 41 -27.20 14.43 -9.09
CA GLU A 41 -26.74 15.81 -8.85
C GLU A 41 -27.36 16.75 -9.89
N ALA A 42 -27.77 17.95 -9.44
CA ALA A 42 -28.59 18.86 -10.25
C ALA A 42 -27.82 19.49 -11.44
N THR A 43 -26.52 19.74 -11.27
CA THR A 43 -25.69 20.45 -12.26
C THR A 43 -24.94 19.48 -13.16
N MET A 44 -24.29 18.45 -12.59
CA MET A 44 -23.45 17.50 -13.31
C MET A 44 -24.22 16.24 -13.77
N GLY A 45 -25.43 16.03 -13.26
CA GLY A 45 -26.24 14.87 -13.62
C GLY A 45 -25.61 13.54 -13.25
N LEU A 46 -25.71 12.55 -14.13
CA LEU A 46 -25.22 11.20 -13.89
C LEU A 46 -23.68 11.10 -13.82
N ILE A 47 -22.95 12.03 -14.44
CA ILE A 47 -21.49 11.99 -14.45
C ILE A 47 -20.89 12.17 -13.05
N GLN A 48 -21.62 12.85 -12.15
CA GLN A 48 -21.24 13.03 -10.76
C GLN A 48 -21.07 11.67 -10.03
N ARG A 49 -21.64 10.58 -10.50
CA ARG A 49 -21.47 9.25 -9.88
C ARG A 49 -20.04 8.73 -9.85
N ILE A 50 -19.17 9.26 -10.72
CA ILE A 50 -17.71 9.02 -10.66
C ILE A 50 -17.12 9.44 -9.31
N PHE A 51 -17.68 10.46 -8.68
CA PHE A 51 -17.30 10.97 -7.36
C PHE A 51 -17.24 9.88 -6.28
N TYR A 52 -18.19 8.93 -6.28
CA TYR A 52 -18.27 7.85 -5.30
C TYR A 52 -17.17 6.78 -5.44
N PHE A 53 -16.42 6.81 -6.53
CA PHE A 53 -15.22 6.00 -6.73
C PHE A 53 -13.96 6.86 -6.59
N HIS A 54 -13.92 7.99 -7.27
CA HIS A 54 -12.77 8.89 -7.29
C HIS A 54 -12.31 9.32 -5.89
N VAL A 55 -13.21 9.86 -5.11
CA VAL A 55 -12.88 10.42 -3.79
C VAL A 55 -12.52 9.32 -2.77
N PRO A 56 -13.29 8.22 -2.60
CA PRO A 56 -12.93 7.13 -1.71
C PRO A 56 -11.59 6.47 -2.03
N PHE A 57 -11.27 6.26 -3.30
CA PHE A 57 -9.96 5.72 -3.70
C PHE A 57 -8.83 6.70 -3.38
N GLY A 58 -9.01 8.00 -3.63
CA GLY A 58 -8.05 9.03 -3.27
C GLY A 58 -7.78 9.11 -1.77
N TRP A 59 -8.82 9.15 -0.95
CA TRP A 59 -8.68 9.15 0.51
C TRP A 59 -8.02 7.89 1.04
N SER A 60 -8.37 6.73 0.50
CA SER A 60 -7.78 5.45 0.90
C SER A 60 -6.31 5.36 0.46
N ALA A 61 -5.92 5.95 -0.68
CA ALA A 61 -4.52 6.06 -1.09
C ALA A 61 -3.71 6.92 -0.08
N PHE A 62 -4.26 8.06 0.36
CA PHE A 62 -3.60 8.87 1.40
C PHE A 62 -3.43 8.12 2.72
N VAL A 63 -4.44 7.33 3.14
CA VAL A 63 -4.33 6.45 4.32
C VAL A 63 -3.20 5.43 4.12
N ALA A 64 -3.12 4.78 2.97
CA ALA A 64 -2.06 3.82 2.65
C ALA A 64 -0.66 4.47 2.70
N PHE A 65 -0.49 5.64 2.09
CA PHE A 65 0.78 6.36 2.07
C PHE A 65 1.16 6.90 3.46
N PHE A 66 0.18 7.30 4.27
CA PHE A 66 0.42 7.68 5.64
C PHE A 66 0.88 6.50 6.52
N ILE A 67 0.27 5.31 6.34
CA ILE A 67 0.73 4.08 6.99
C ILE A 67 2.16 3.76 6.54
N SER A 68 2.48 3.90 5.25
CA SER A 68 3.81 3.70 4.70
C SER A 68 4.83 4.64 5.34
N PHE A 69 4.50 5.94 5.47
CA PHE A 69 5.32 6.95 6.14
C PHE A 69 5.61 6.60 7.61
N ILE A 70 4.56 6.35 8.40
CA ILE A 70 4.72 5.99 9.83
C ILE A 70 5.57 4.75 9.99
N SER A 71 5.36 3.75 9.12
CA SER A 71 6.14 2.51 9.12
C SER A 71 7.61 2.76 8.78
N SER A 72 7.92 3.65 7.83
CA SER A 72 9.29 4.03 7.49
C SER A 72 10.00 4.72 8.66
N VAL A 73 9.32 5.64 9.35
CA VAL A 73 9.84 6.28 10.57
C VAL A 73 10.09 5.24 11.67
N ALA A 74 9.14 4.33 11.88
CA ALA A 74 9.27 3.25 12.86
C ALA A 74 10.42 2.29 12.52
N TYR A 75 10.63 1.98 11.23
CA TYR A 75 11.76 1.17 10.78
C TYR A 75 13.10 1.84 11.07
N LEU A 76 13.27 3.11 10.72
CA LEU A 76 14.54 3.82 10.98
C LEU A 76 14.89 3.90 12.47
N ARG A 77 13.86 3.91 13.35
CA ARG A 77 14.07 3.93 14.80
C ARG A 77 14.37 2.57 15.41
N SER A 78 13.66 1.53 14.98
CA SER A 78 13.69 0.21 15.63
C SER A 78 14.49 -0.84 14.86
N ARG A 79 14.74 -0.62 13.57
CA ARG A 79 15.34 -1.58 12.63
C ARG A 79 14.60 -2.92 12.55
N ALA A 80 13.36 -2.98 13.07
CA ALA A 80 12.56 -4.19 13.05
C ALA A 80 11.95 -4.42 11.65
N PRO A 81 12.21 -5.57 10.98
CA PRO A 81 11.82 -5.83 9.59
C PRO A 81 10.32 -5.70 9.33
N LYS A 82 9.47 -5.99 10.32
CA LYS A 82 8.02 -5.85 10.23
C LYS A 82 7.55 -4.46 9.78
N TRP A 83 8.30 -3.42 10.09
CA TRP A 83 7.98 -2.05 9.71
C TRP A 83 8.32 -1.77 8.24
N ASP A 84 9.42 -2.35 7.73
CA ASP A 84 9.73 -2.28 6.30
C ASP A 84 8.69 -3.04 5.46
N TRP A 85 8.27 -4.24 5.92
CA TRP A 85 7.20 -4.98 5.25
C TRP A 85 5.88 -4.20 5.19
N LEU A 86 5.53 -3.53 6.29
CA LEU A 86 4.32 -2.71 6.33
C LEU A 86 4.44 -1.47 5.44
N ALA A 87 5.60 -0.84 5.39
CA ALA A 87 5.85 0.32 4.54
C ALA A 87 5.70 -0.03 3.06
N VAL A 88 6.38 -1.09 2.58
CA VAL A 88 6.30 -1.48 1.18
C VAL A 88 4.91 -2.00 0.81
N ALA A 89 4.29 -2.83 1.64
CA ALA A 89 2.94 -3.34 1.39
C ALA A 89 1.91 -2.20 1.26
N SER A 90 2.04 -1.16 2.11
CA SER A 90 1.16 0.01 2.05
C SER A 90 1.37 0.83 0.77
N ALA A 91 2.61 1.03 0.34
CA ALA A 91 2.91 1.73 -0.90
C ALA A 91 2.42 0.96 -2.14
N GLU A 92 2.63 -0.36 -2.17
CA GLU A 92 2.18 -1.23 -3.27
C GLU A 92 0.64 -1.25 -3.43
N VAL A 93 -0.11 -1.09 -2.34
CA VAL A 93 -1.58 -0.97 -2.41
C VAL A 93 -2.00 0.47 -2.69
N GLY A 94 -1.29 1.45 -2.16
CA GLY A 94 -1.58 2.88 -2.36
C GLY A 94 -1.44 3.33 -3.81
N VAL A 95 -0.42 2.85 -4.54
CA VAL A 95 -0.18 3.21 -5.96
C VAL A 95 -1.36 2.86 -6.86
N PRO A 96 -1.92 1.64 -6.89
CA PRO A 96 -3.14 1.34 -7.63
C PRO A 96 -4.33 2.23 -7.24
N PHE A 97 -4.49 2.55 -5.96
CA PHE A 97 -5.60 3.38 -5.50
C PHE A 97 -5.50 4.82 -6.02
N VAL A 98 -4.32 5.44 -5.92
CA VAL A 98 -4.13 6.77 -6.52
C VAL A 98 -4.16 6.74 -8.05
N THR A 99 -3.80 5.61 -8.68
CA THR A 99 -3.96 5.43 -10.13
C THR A 99 -5.44 5.46 -10.53
N VAL A 100 -6.32 4.78 -9.80
CA VAL A 100 -7.78 4.87 -10.03
C VAL A 100 -8.24 6.32 -9.93
N MET A 101 -7.78 7.07 -8.91
CA MET A 101 -8.10 8.48 -8.76
C MET A 101 -7.59 9.32 -9.96
N LEU A 102 -6.35 9.13 -10.40
CA LEU A 102 -5.76 9.85 -11.53
C LEU A 102 -6.44 9.53 -12.87
N VAL A 103 -6.96 8.32 -13.05
CA VAL A 103 -7.69 7.93 -14.26
C VAL A 103 -9.14 8.45 -14.24
N THR A 104 -9.83 8.32 -13.11
CA THR A 104 -11.22 8.74 -12.99
C THR A 104 -11.39 10.26 -12.97
N GLY A 105 -10.37 11.01 -12.51
CA GLY A 105 -10.38 12.47 -12.48
C GLY A 105 -10.58 13.10 -13.86
N PRO A 106 -9.73 12.82 -14.85
CA PRO A 106 -9.89 13.29 -16.24
C PRO A 106 -11.20 12.85 -16.91
N ILE A 107 -11.63 11.59 -16.66
CA ILE A 107 -12.91 11.09 -17.18
C ILE A 107 -14.09 11.91 -16.62
N TRP A 108 -13.99 12.36 -15.39
CA TRP A 108 -14.99 13.24 -14.79
C TRP A 108 -14.83 14.70 -15.26
N ALA A 109 -13.61 15.20 -15.36
CA ALA A 109 -13.31 16.59 -15.71
C ALA A 109 -13.77 16.95 -17.12
N HIS A 110 -13.57 16.08 -18.10
CA HIS A 110 -13.86 16.36 -19.49
C HIS A 110 -15.34 16.71 -19.77
N PRO A 111 -16.35 15.93 -19.36
CA PRO A 111 -17.74 16.29 -19.58
C PRO A 111 -18.23 17.48 -18.72
N VAL A 112 -17.56 17.79 -17.60
CA VAL A 112 -17.95 18.91 -16.71
C VAL A 112 -17.33 20.22 -17.12
N TRP A 113 -16.07 20.21 -17.54
CA TRP A 113 -15.27 21.43 -17.82
C TRP A 113 -14.73 21.49 -19.25
N GLY A 114 -14.95 20.47 -20.08
CA GLY A 114 -14.44 20.41 -21.46
C GLY A 114 -12.93 20.15 -21.56
N ILE A 115 -12.25 19.86 -20.46
CA ILE A 115 -10.79 19.72 -20.37
C ILE A 115 -10.45 18.41 -19.70
N TRP A 116 -9.55 17.60 -20.32
CA TRP A 116 -9.10 16.35 -19.74
C TRP A 116 -8.16 16.54 -18.57
N TRP A 117 -7.27 17.52 -18.65
CA TRP A 117 -6.22 17.75 -17.65
C TRP A 117 -5.80 19.20 -17.61
N THR A 118 -5.60 19.70 -16.40
CA THR A 118 -4.97 21.01 -16.16
C THR A 118 -3.73 20.80 -15.30
N TRP A 119 -2.67 21.53 -15.59
CA TRP A 119 -1.47 21.51 -14.77
C TRP A 119 -1.58 22.46 -13.57
N ASP A 120 -2.74 22.48 -12.93
CA ASP A 120 -2.91 23.19 -11.67
C ASP A 120 -2.17 22.49 -10.52
N ALA A 121 -2.01 23.21 -9.40
CA ALA A 121 -1.18 22.74 -8.29
C ALA A 121 -1.67 21.40 -7.71
N ARG A 122 -3.00 21.17 -7.65
CA ARG A 122 -3.56 19.94 -7.06
C ARG A 122 -3.35 18.73 -7.96
N LEU A 123 -3.66 18.85 -9.25
CA LEU A 123 -3.49 17.76 -10.20
C LEU A 123 -2.01 17.43 -10.37
N THR A 124 -1.16 18.46 -10.48
CA THR A 124 0.28 18.30 -10.63
C THR A 124 0.91 17.63 -9.40
N SER A 125 0.61 18.09 -8.19
CA SER A 125 1.13 17.46 -6.97
C SER A 125 0.61 16.04 -6.79
N THR A 126 -0.65 15.75 -7.11
CA THR A 126 -1.17 14.37 -7.09
C THR A 126 -0.42 13.46 -8.07
N PHE A 127 -0.12 13.95 -9.27
CA PHE A 127 0.69 13.21 -10.25
C PHE A 127 2.12 13.02 -9.75
N VAL A 128 2.74 14.05 -9.16
CA VAL A 128 4.06 13.95 -8.52
C VAL A 128 4.06 12.91 -7.40
N LEU A 129 3.04 12.91 -6.53
CA LEU A 129 2.88 11.91 -5.48
C LEU A 129 2.88 10.49 -6.05
N TRP A 130 2.12 10.26 -7.12
CA TRP A 130 2.09 8.97 -7.81
C TRP A 130 3.48 8.59 -8.35
N VAL A 131 4.17 9.50 -9.04
CA VAL A 131 5.53 9.28 -9.56
C VAL A 131 6.49 8.94 -8.41
N LEU A 132 6.48 9.69 -7.31
CA LEU A 132 7.34 9.43 -6.15
C LEU A 132 7.13 8.03 -5.58
N TYR A 133 5.89 7.58 -5.41
CA TYR A 133 5.63 6.23 -4.91
C TYR A 133 5.95 5.12 -5.91
N VAL A 134 5.80 5.36 -7.21
CA VAL A 134 6.31 4.45 -8.26
C VAL A 134 7.85 4.38 -8.19
N CYS A 135 8.52 5.54 -8.08
CA CYS A 135 9.98 5.58 -7.89
C CYS A 135 10.43 4.87 -6.60
N TYR A 136 9.67 5.01 -5.50
CA TYR A 136 9.92 4.26 -4.27
C TYR A 136 9.91 2.74 -4.51
N LEU A 137 8.90 2.23 -5.22
CA LEU A 137 8.82 0.80 -5.53
C LEU A 137 9.94 0.35 -6.47
N LEU A 138 10.28 1.15 -7.50
CA LEU A 138 11.38 0.86 -8.41
C LEU A 138 12.75 0.90 -7.70
N LEU A 139 12.96 1.87 -6.81
CA LEU A 139 14.20 1.97 -6.02
C LEU A 139 14.48 0.68 -5.25
N ARG A 140 13.44 0.05 -4.72
CA ARG A 140 13.55 -1.21 -3.98
C ARG A 140 14.01 -2.39 -4.85
N THR A 141 13.77 -2.36 -6.16
CA THR A 141 14.21 -3.41 -7.08
C THR A 141 15.67 -3.25 -7.52
N LEU A 142 16.29 -2.08 -7.27
CA LEU A 142 17.67 -1.76 -7.66
C LEU A 142 18.69 -2.03 -6.55
N ILE A 143 18.24 -2.38 -5.35
CA ILE A 143 19.13 -2.60 -4.19
C ILE A 143 18.97 -4.04 -3.74
N ASP A 144 20.01 -4.84 -3.93
CA ASP A 144 20.02 -6.27 -3.61
C ASP A 144 20.12 -6.52 -2.10
N GLU A 145 20.96 -5.75 -1.40
CA GLU A 145 21.24 -5.93 0.02
C GLU A 145 20.02 -5.49 0.86
N PRO A 146 19.38 -6.42 1.63
CA PRO A 146 18.07 -6.18 2.27
C PRO A 146 18.05 -5.02 3.28
N GLU A 147 19.10 -4.89 4.10
CA GLU A 147 19.14 -3.83 5.11
C GLU A 147 19.33 -2.45 4.47
N ARG A 148 20.24 -2.34 3.51
CA ARG A 148 20.48 -1.11 2.74
C ARG A 148 19.22 -0.71 1.96
N ARG A 149 18.55 -1.68 1.32
CA ARG A 149 17.28 -1.47 0.62
C ARG A 149 16.24 -0.87 1.55
N ALA A 150 16.05 -1.45 2.73
CA ALA A 150 15.06 -0.97 3.70
C ALA A 150 15.37 0.44 4.21
N VAL A 151 16.66 0.74 4.52
CA VAL A 151 17.07 2.08 4.99
C VAL A 151 16.87 3.15 3.92
N VAL A 152 17.41 2.92 2.72
CA VAL A 152 17.34 3.90 1.62
C VAL A 152 15.88 4.13 1.22
N SER A 153 15.10 3.06 1.13
CA SER A 153 13.67 3.15 0.82
C SER A 153 12.88 3.89 1.90
N ALA A 154 13.18 3.67 3.18
CA ALA A 154 12.51 4.38 4.26
C ALA A 154 12.79 5.89 4.24
N VAL A 155 14.04 6.30 3.97
CA VAL A 155 14.41 7.71 3.82
C VAL A 155 13.68 8.33 2.62
N PHE A 156 13.68 7.65 1.47
CA PHE A 156 12.97 8.12 0.29
C PHE A 156 11.46 8.24 0.52
N ASN A 157 10.84 7.26 1.18
CA ASN A 157 9.42 7.26 1.50
C ASN A 157 9.03 8.42 2.43
N ILE A 158 9.85 8.72 3.43
CA ILE A 158 9.64 9.90 4.30
C ILE A 158 9.67 11.18 3.47
N PHE A 159 10.63 11.32 2.54
CA PHE A 159 10.68 12.45 1.62
C PHE A 159 9.42 12.52 0.74
N ALA A 160 9.01 11.42 0.11
CA ALA A 160 7.82 11.35 -0.73
C ALA A 160 6.53 11.74 0.02
N ALA A 161 6.44 11.40 1.30
CA ALA A 161 5.27 11.68 2.13
C ALA A 161 5.05 13.19 2.39
N PHE A 162 6.07 14.05 2.25
CA PHE A 162 5.89 15.50 2.34
C PHE A 162 5.00 16.08 1.24
N ASP A 163 4.82 15.36 0.14
CA ASP A 163 3.91 15.78 -0.93
C ASP A 163 2.43 15.59 -0.56
N ILE A 164 2.09 14.70 0.38
CA ILE A 164 0.70 14.46 0.83
C ILE A 164 0.03 15.74 1.37
N PRO A 165 0.62 16.47 2.34
CA PRO A 165 0.09 17.76 2.75
C PRO A 165 0.02 18.77 1.61
N LEU A 166 0.99 18.78 0.70
CA LEU A 166 0.99 19.68 -0.45
C LEU A 166 -0.23 19.44 -1.36
N VAL A 167 -0.54 18.19 -1.69
CA VAL A 167 -1.76 17.82 -2.43
C VAL A 167 -3.00 18.29 -1.70
N TYR A 168 -3.09 18.05 -0.38
CA TYR A 168 -4.27 18.39 0.40
C TYR A 168 -4.48 19.92 0.47
N PHE A 169 -3.43 20.67 0.81
CA PHE A 169 -3.52 22.11 1.03
C PHE A 169 -3.45 22.94 -0.26
N SER A 170 -3.11 22.36 -1.40
CA SER A 170 -2.98 23.06 -2.68
C SER A 170 -4.20 23.87 -3.06
N ILE A 171 -5.42 23.39 -2.76
CA ILE A 171 -6.68 24.06 -3.10
C ILE A 171 -6.92 25.36 -2.31
N TRP A 172 -6.28 25.54 -1.16
CA TRP A 172 -6.40 26.78 -0.37
C TRP A 172 -5.35 27.82 -0.74
N PHE A 173 -4.18 27.37 -1.20
CA PHE A 173 -3.07 28.28 -1.53
C PHE A 173 -3.00 28.65 -3.01
N PHE A 174 -3.54 27.80 -3.89
CA PHE A 174 -3.44 27.98 -5.33
C PHE A 174 -4.83 27.94 -5.99
N ARG A 175 -4.96 28.64 -7.12
CA ARG A 175 -6.14 28.51 -7.96
C ARG A 175 -6.13 27.13 -8.64
N THR A 176 -7.24 26.40 -8.54
CA THR A 176 -7.41 25.08 -9.14
C THR A 176 -8.81 24.94 -9.70
N GLN A 177 -8.96 24.15 -10.77
CA GLN A 177 -10.26 23.74 -11.30
C GLN A 177 -10.97 22.71 -10.38
N HIS A 178 -10.19 22.07 -9.52
CA HIS A 178 -10.71 21.04 -8.63
C HIS A 178 -11.71 21.63 -7.61
N PRO A 179 -12.90 21.00 -7.43
CA PRO A 179 -13.89 21.46 -6.47
C PRO A 179 -13.33 21.56 -5.04
N GLN A 180 -13.88 22.50 -4.26
CA GLN A 180 -13.59 22.59 -2.83
C GLN A 180 -14.01 21.30 -2.09
N PRO A 181 -13.41 20.99 -0.93
CA PRO A 181 -13.80 19.82 -0.15
C PRO A 181 -15.30 19.86 0.20
N VAL A 182 -16.00 18.79 -0.12
CA VAL A 182 -17.45 18.65 0.12
C VAL A 182 -17.80 18.30 1.56
N ILE A 183 -16.80 17.91 2.37
CA ILE A 183 -16.94 17.58 3.80
C ILE A 183 -16.14 18.60 4.62
N GLY A 184 -16.75 19.15 5.65
CA GLY A 184 -16.17 20.21 6.49
C GLY A 184 -16.45 21.60 5.94
N ALA A 185 -15.84 22.63 6.47
CA ALA A 185 -15.84 24.06 6.11
C ALA A 185 -16.85 24.54 5.03
N GLY A 186 -18.15 24.30 5.22
CA GLY A 186 -19.20 24.85 4.33
C GLY A 186 -19.60 23.94 3.16
N GLY A 187 -19.19 22.68 3.15
CA GLY A 187 -19.65 21.72 2.12
C GLY A 187 -21.16 21.52 2.15
N SER A 188 -21.81 21.64 1.00
CA SER A 188 -23.28 21.57 0.82
C SER A 188 -23.72 20.26 0.16
N LEU A 189 -23.06 19.14 0.45
CA LEU A 189 -23.46 17.85 -0.11
C LEU A 189 -24.80 17.41 0.49
N ASP A 190 -25.76 16.97 -0.37
CA ASP A 190 -27.02 16.36 0.10
C ASP A 190 -26.70 15.22 1.09
N PRO A 191 -27.36 15.14 2.26
CA PRO A 191 -27.08 14.09 3.26
C PRO A 191 -27.12 12.66 2.69
N ARG A 192 -28.03 12.36 1.76
CA ARG A 192 -28.11 11.03 1.11
C ARG A 192 -26.89 10.75 0.21
N MET A 193 -26.33 11.80 -0.43
CA MET A 193 -25.09 11.68 -1.18
C MET A 193 -23.89 11.45 -0.25
N LEU A 194 -23.88 12.11 0.91
CA LEU A 194 -22.85 11.90 1.94
C LEU A 194 -22.89 10.46 2.47
N ASP A 195 -24.07 9.93 2.77
CA ASP A 195 -24.23 8.55 3.25
C ASP A 195 -23.64 7.54 2.24
N VAL A 196 -23.96 7.71 0.95
CA VAL A 196 -23.40 6.85 -0.11
C VAL A 196 -21.89 7.03 -0.24
N LEU A 197 -21.38 8.27 -0.12
CA LEU A 197 -19.93 8.53 -0.15
C LEU A 197 -19.20 7.81 1.00
N LEU A 198 -19.75 7.90 2.22
CA LEU A 198 -19.17 7.24 3.39
C LEU A 198 -19.24 5.71 3.29
N LEU A 199 -20.33 5.17 2.72
CA LEU A 199 -20.46 3.75 2.41
C LEU A 199 -19.38 3.29 1.43
N CYS A 200 -19.16 4.04 0.34
CA CYS A 200 -18.12 3.76 -0.64
C CYS A 200 -16.71 3.88 -0.03
N TRP A 201 -16.49 4.87 0.85
CA TRP A 201 -15.21 4.99 1.55
C TRP A 201 -14.98 3.84 2.53
N GLY A 202 -16.00 3.42 3.29
CA GLY A 202 -15.93 2.22 4.12
C GLY A 202 -15.56 0.96 3.33
N ALA A 203 -16.15 0.78 2.14
CA ALA A 203 -15.86 -0.34 1.24
C ALA A 203 -14.40 -0.29 0.71
N THR A 204 -13.92 0.89 0.29
CA THR A 204 -12.52 1.04 -0.16
C THR A 204 -11.51 0.88 0.97
N LEU A 205 -11.82 1.31 2.21
CA LEU A 205 -10.98 1.04 3.39
C LEU A 205 -10.95 -0.45 3.74
N ALA A 206 -12.08 -1.16 3.62
CA ALA A 206 -12.12 -2.61 3.82
C ALA A 206 -11.27 -3.34 2.76
N LEU A 207 -11.33 -2.89 1.51
CA LEU A 207 -10.49 -3.39 0.42
C LEU A 207 -9.01 -3.09 0.69
N LEU A 208 -8.68 -1.86 1.10
CA LEU A 208 -7.31 -1.47 1.50
C LEU A 208 -6.79 -2.40 2.60
N ALA A 209 -7.56 -2.60 3.67
CA ALA A 209 -7.16 -3.44 4.80
C ALA A 209 -6.93 -4.91 4.38
N LEU A 210 -7.80 -5.44 3.51
CA LEU A 210 -7.66 -6.80 2.96
C LEU A 210 -6.38 -6.94 2.15
N LEU A 211 -6.16 -6.05 1.17
CA LEU A 211 -4.99 -6.08 0.29
C LEU A 211 -3.69 -5.82 1.07
N LEU A 212 -3.70 -4.86 1.99
CA LEU A 212 -2.56 -4.56 2.85
C LEU A 212 -2.17 -5.77 3.69
N ARG A 213 -3.16 -6.44 4.31
CA ARG A 213 -2.90 -7.67 5.07
C ARG A 213 -2.30 -8.78 4.21
N GLN A 214 -2.79 -8.95 2.98
CA GLN A 214 -2.27 -9.96 2.05
C GLN A 214 -0.84 -9.62 1.62
N ARG A 215 -0.57 -8.38 1.22
CA ARG A 215 0.77 -7.93 0.81
C ARG A 215 1.77 -7.98 1.95
N TYR A 216 1.39 -7.52 3.14
CA TYR A 216 2.23 -7.64 4.34
C TYR A 216 2.66 -9.09 4.61
N ARG A 217 1.74 -10.05 4.48
CA ARG A 217 2.06 -11.47 4.65
C ARG A 217 3.02 -11.99 3.58
N VAL A 218 2.86 -11.55 2.35
CA VAL A 218 3.78 -11.91 1.26
C VAL A 218 5.18 -11.39 1.56
N GLU A 219 5.32 -10.15 2.03
CA GLU A 219 6.63 -9.59 2.40
C GLU A 219 7.26 -10.33 3.59
N ALA A 220 6.47 -10.66 4.60
CA ALA A 220 6.94 -11.46 5.74
C ALA A 220 7.43 -12.85 5.31
N LEU A 221 6.72 -13.52 4.41
CA LEU A 221 7.12 -14.83 3.87
C LEU A 221 8.36 -14.73 2.96
N ARG A 222 8.47 -13.69 2.13
CA ARG A 222 9.68 -13.43 1.32
C ARG A 222 10.92 -13.29 2.20
N TRP A 223 10.80 -12.52 3.27
CA TRP A 223 11.90 -12.35 4.23
C TRP A 223 12.30 -13.67 4.91
N GLU A 224 11.30 -14.47 5.32
CA GLU A 224 11.56 -15.78 5.94
C GLU A 224 12.27 -16.74 4.97
N VAL A 225 11.82 -16.80 3.71
CA VAL A 225 12.47 -17.63 2.67
C VAL A 225 13.90 -17.18 2.43
N GLU A 226 14.14 -15.87 2.33
CA GLU A 226 15.51 -15.36 2.13
C GLU A 226 16.42 -15.66 3.31
N ARG A 227 15.93 -15.52 4.54
CA ARG A 227 16.66 -15.89 5.74
C ARG A 227 17.05 -17.38 5.73
N LEU A 228 16.10 -18.28 5.47
CA LEU A 228 16.35 -19.72 5.42
C LEU A 228 17.33 -20.10 4.31
N ARG A 229 17.27 -19.41 3.19
CA ARG A 229 18.23 -19.60 2.08
C ARG A 229 19.66 -19.24 2.53
N LEU A 230 19.86 -18.07 3.14
CA LEU A 230 21.18 -17.66 3.63
C LEU A 230 21.70 -18.59 4.73
N GLU A 231 20.84 -19.05 5.64
CA GLU A 231 21.21 -20.05 6.65
C GLU A 231 21.66 -21.38 6.01
N SER A 232 20.97 -21.85 4.96
CA SER A 232 21.34 -23.09 4.27
C SER A 232 22.66 -22.96 3.49
N GLU A 233 22.89 -21.81 2.84
CA GLU A 233 24.12 -21.51 2.12
C GLU A 233 25.33 -21.44 3.09
N SER A 234 25.14 -20.86 4.27
CA SER A 234 26.20 -20.81 5.31
C SER A 234 26.55 -22.20 5.86
N GLN A 235 25.57 -23.08 6.04
CA GLN A 235 25.81 -24.45 6.50
C GLN A 235 26.55 -25.30 5.45
N VAL A 236 26.29 -25.07 4.16
CA VAL A 236 26.99 -25.76 3.06
C VAL A 236 28.41 -25.22 2.89
N ALA A 237 28.62 -23.92 3.18
CA ALA A 237 29.93 -23.28 3.08
C ALA A 237 30.88 -23.63 4.24
N GLU A 238 30.38 -24.10 5.40
CA GLU A 238 31.23 -24.68 6.44
C GLU A 238 31.73 -26.05 5.95
N PRO A 239 33.02 -26.20 5.60
CA PRO A 239 33.56 -27.51 5.25
C PRO A 239 33.35 -28.39 6.47
N HIS A 240 32.72 -29.56 6.27
CA HIS A 240 32.80 -30.61 7.29
C HIS A 240 34.24 -30.71 7.72
N GLY A 241 34.52 -30.24 8.94
CA GLY A 241 35.86 -30.22 9.46
C GLY A 241 36.51 -31.57 9.25
N PHE A 242 37.46 -31.67 8.33
CA PHE A 242 38.37 -32.79 8.35
C PHE A 242 38.89 -32.83 9.78
N PRO A 243 38.70 -33.94 10.51
CA PRO A 243 39.30 -34.08 11.81
C PRO A 243 40.78 -33.78 11.64
N ALA A 244 41.23 -32.74 12.34
CA ALA A 244 42.62 -32.27 12.22
C ALA A 244 43.54 -33.48 12.41
N LEU A 245 44.15 -33.92 11.30
CA LEU A 245 45.24 -34.91 11.27
C LEU A 245 46.53 -34.37 11.90
N ASN A 246 46.42 -33.35 12.73
CA ASN A 246 47.48 -32.81 13.56
C ASN A 246 47.42 -33.43 14.96
N ARG A 247 47.50 -34.79 15.05
CA ARG A 247 48.06 -35.37 16.27
C ARG A 247 49.55 -35.09 16.27
N PRO A 248 50.09 -34.41 17.29
CA PRO A 248 51.51 -34.27 17.41
C PRO A 248 52.13 -35.70 17.47
N ILE A 249 52.99 -35.99 16.49
CA ILE A 249 53.74 -37.21 16.46
C ILE A 249 54.86 -37.02 17.49
N ASP A 250 55.03 -37.91 18.42
CA ASP A 250 56.16 -37.90 19.36
C ASP A 250 57.47 -38.00 18.59
N PRO A 251 58.60 -37.55 19.15
CA PRO A 251 59.92 -37.64 18.47
C PRO A 251 60.34 -39.09 18.08
N LYS A 252 59.57 -40.11 18.43
CA LYS A 252 59.77 -41.50 18.08
C LYS A 252 58.76 -42.02 17.08
N GLY A 253 57.95 -41.11 16.42
CA GLY A 253 57.05 -41.48 15.32
C GLY A 253 55.78 -42.22 15.73
N ARG A 254 55.37 -42.17 17.00
CA ARG A 254 54.15 -42.82 17.50
C ARG A 254 53.06 -41.82 17.73
N PRO A 255 51.76 -42.15 17.44
CA PRO A 255 50.61 -41.29 17.80
C PRO A 255 50.54 -41.17 19.34
N ALA A 256 50.58 -39.90 19.79
CA ALA A 256 50.42 -39.58 21.20
C ALA A 256 48.96 -39.76 21.64
#